data_9eedda4d2831bbb572587117dd1724c4
#
_entry.id   9eedda4d2831bbb572587117dd1724c4
#
_cell.length_a   1.000
_cell.length_b   1.000
_cell.length_c   1.000
_cell.angle_alpha   90.00
_cell.angle_beta   90.00
_cell.angle_gamma   90.00
#
_symmetry.space_group_name_H-M   'P 1'
#
loop_
_entity.id
_entity.type
_entity.pdbx_description
1 polymer ?
#
loop_
_entity_poly.entity_id
_entity_poly.type
_entity_poly.pdbx_seq_one_letter_code
_entity_poly.pdbx_strand_id
1 'polypeptide(L)'
;MALKDTSIPEPSGPVPGTTAPALSPEDRGRLLAGAHHDPHALLGAHPVPGGIVFRALRPFARSVSVVIDGQRTALASEGDGLFSGVLPLAAIPAYTLHVAYDGGEQEVHDPYRFLPALGELDLHLIREGRHEQLWQALGAQPMTHEGVPGTRFTVWAPNAQGVRVATDFTYWDGTQFPMRSLGASGVWELFLPGVGEGTAYKFEIHSRYGHRFLKADPMARRCEEPPNTASIVTASHYEWGDAEWMAHRADTPVHEAP
;
A
#
# COMPACT_ATOMS: atom_id res chain seq x y z
N MET A 1 -28.41 -13.82 -35.87
CA MET A 1 -28.17 -13.47 -34.47
C MET A 1 -26.89 -12.63 -34.43
N ALA A 2 -27.07 -11.29 -34.45
CA ALA A 2 -25.97 -10.35 -34.62
C ALA A 2 -25.25 -10.15 -33.28
N LEU A 3 -23.93 -10.35 -33.29
CA LEU A 3 -23.04 -10.02 -32.15
C LEU A 3 -23.07 -8.51 -31.94
N LYS A 4 -23.51 -8.07 -30.77
CA LYS A 4 -23.41 -6.67 -30.37
C LYS A 4 -21.92 -6.33 -30.18
N ASP A 5 -21.46 -5.47 -31.04
CA ASP A 5 -20.16 -4.80 -30.95
C ASP A 5 -20.18 -3.91 -29.70
N THR A 6 -19.47 -4.36 -28.66
CA THR A 6 -19.30 -3.60 -27.42
C THR A 6 -17.98 -2.82 -27.56
N SER A 7 -18.01 -1.80 -28.43
CA SER A 7 -16.91 -0.83 -28.49
C SER A 7 -16.81 -0.09 -27.16
N ILE A 8 -15.74 -0.34 -26.43
CA ILE A 8 -15.34 0.43 -25.24
C ILE A 8 -15.10 1.88 -25.71
N PRO A 9 -15.72 2.90 -25.10
CA PRO A 9 -15.49 4.28 -25.51
C PRO A 9 -14.01 4.63 -25.33
N GLU A 10 -13.41 5.21 -26.36
CA GLU A 10 -12.06 5.76 -26.30
C GLU A 10 -11.99 6.79 -25.15
N PRO A 11 -10.85 6.88 -24.43
CA PRO A 11 -10.68 7.84 -23.37
C PRO A 11 -10.92 9.25 -23.92
N SER A 12 -11.87 9.97 -23.32
CA SER A 12 -12.03 11.41 -23.58
C SER A 12 -10.68 12.07 -23.28
N GLY A 13 -10.10 12.75 -24.26
CA GLY A 13 -8.83 13.45 -24.10
C GLY A 13 -8.85 14.40 -22.91
N PRO A 14 -7.70 14.89 -22.44
CA PRO A 14 -7.60 15.76 -21.28
C PRO A 14 -8.57 16.92 -21.44
N VAL A 15 -9.46 17.09 -20.46
CA VAL A 15 -10.38 18.23 -20.42
C VAL A 15 -9.52 19.50 -20.37
N PRO A 16 -9.63 20.43 -21.35
CA PRO A 16 -8.86 21.65 -21.32
C PRO A 16 -9.28 22.48 -20.12
N GLY A 17 -8.40 22.73 -19.17
CA GLY A 17 -8.74 23.77 -18.22
C GLY A 17 -8.04 23.84 -16.88
N THR A 18 -7.47 22.79 -16.31
CA THR A 18 -6.78 23.00 -15.03
C THR A 18 -5.58 22.08 -14.92
N THR A 19 -4.41 22.64 -15.15
CA THR A 19 -3.14 21.95 -14.87
C THR A 19 -3.08 21.65 -13.38
N ALA A 20 -2.73 20.43 -13.00
CA ALA A 20 -2.54 20.08 -11.60
C ALA A 20 -1.47 21.00 -10.96
N PRO A 21 -1.69 21.48 -9.72
CA PRO A 21 -0.65 22.23 -9.01
C PRO A 21 0.62 21.37 -8.94
N ALA A 22 1.74 21.93 -9.41
CA ALA A 22 3.02 21.24 -9.38
C ALA A 22 3.42 20.91 -7.94
N LEU A 23 3.99 19.72 -7.73
CA LEU A 23 4.66 19.39 -6.47
C LEU A 23 5.88 20.31 -6.31
N SER A 24 6.22 20.64 -5.05
CA SER A 24 7.50 21.32 -4.81
C SER A 24 8.65 20.43 -5.32
N PRO A 25 9.75 21.00 -5.82
CA PRO A 25 10.92 20.21 -6.25
C PRO A 25 11.45 19.30 -5.12
N GLU A 26 11.33 19.74 -3.88
CA GLU A 26 11.74 19.00 -2.71
C GLU A 26 10.82 17.78 -2.46
N ASP A 27 9.50 17.97 -2.44
CA ASP A 27 8.54 16.89 -2.24
C ASP A 27 8.61 15.87 -3.38
N ARG A 28 8.69 16.34 -4.63
CA ARG A 28 8.89 15.48 -5.80
C ARG A 28 10.17 14.65 -5.66
N GLY A 29 11.28 15.31 -5.33
CA GLY A 29 12.58 14.65 -5.14
C GLY A 29 12.54 13.59 -4.03
N ARG A 30 11.95 13.92 -2.88
CA ARG A 30 11.77 12.98 -1.76
C ARG A 30 10.85 11.81 -2.10
N LEU A 31 9.74 12.06 -2.79
CA LEU A 31 8.81 11.02 -3.22
C LEU A 31 9.48 10.02 -4.15
N LEU A 32 10.15 10.50 -5.19
CA LEU A 32 10.85 9.66 -6.16
C LEU A 32 12.04 8.93 -5.54
N ALA A 33 12.75 9.56 -4.61
CA ALA A 33 13.82 8.92 -3.84
C ALA A 33 13.28 7.89 -2.83
N GLY A 34 11.98 7.86 -2.51
CA GLY A 34 11.37 7.02 -1.47
C GLY A 34 11.73 7.45 -0.05
N ALA A 35 11.97 8.74 0.13
CA ALA A 35 12.31 9.37 1.40
C ALA A 35 11.24 10.38 1.88
N HIS A 36 10.03 10.30 1.31
CA HIS A 36 8.91 11.13 1.75
C HIS A 36 8.18 10.48 2.91
N HIS A 37 7.96 11.22 4.00
CA HIS A 37 7.34 10.70 5.21
C HIS A 37 5.83 10.43 5.05
N ASP A 38 5.15 11.22 4.23
CA ASP A 38 3.72 11.08 3.98
C ASP A 38 3.41 11.13 2.47
N PRO A 39 3.60 10.02 1.74
CA PRO A 39 3.24 9.97 0.32
C PRO A 39 1.73 10.18 0.08
N HIS A 40 0.88 9.87 1.06
CA HIS A 40 -0.57 10.06 0.95
C HIS A 40 -0.97 11.55 0.91
N ALA A 41 -0.15 12.45 1.42
CA ALA A 41 -0.38 13.89 1.27
C ALA A 41 -0.15 14.39 -0.16
N LEU A 42 0.58 13.63 -0.98
CA LEU A 42 0.94 13.99 -2.35
C LEU A 42 0.20 13.17 -3.39
N LEU A 43 0.12 11.85 -3.18
CA LEU A 43 -0.53 10.87 -4.06
C LEU A 43 -2.00 10.67 -3.64
N GLY A 44 -2.80 10.10 -4.54
CA GLY A 44 -4.23 9.95 -4.31
C GLY A 44 -5.02 11.14 -4.83
N ALA A 45 -6.14 11.44 -4.18
CA ALA A 45 -7.08 12.49 -4.54
C ALA A 45 -7.13 13.57 -3.47
N HIS A 46 -6.94 14.84 -3.86
CA HIS A 46 -6.92 15.97 -2.91
C HIS A 46 -7.72 17.16 -3.43
N PRO A 47 -8.45 17.88 -2.55
CA PRO A 47 -9.10 19.13 -2.91
C PRO A 47 -8.08 20.21 -3.28
N VAL A 48 -8.34 20.91 -4.38
CA VAL A 48 -7.55 22.05 -4.83
C VAL A 48 -8.48 23.14 -5.37
N PRO A 49 -8.02 24.38 -5.53
CA PRO A 49 -8.80 25.37 -6.24
C PRO A 49 -9.20 24.87 -7.64
N GLY A 50 -10.50 24.85 -7.93
CA GLY A 50 -11.04 24.35 -9.20
C GLY A 50 -11.44 22.88 -9.25
N GLY A 51 -11.26 22.12 -8.17
CA GLY A 51 -11.76 20.73 -8.11
C GLY A 51 -10.94 19.80 -7.25
N ILE A 52 -10.79 18.57 -7.74
CA ILE A 52 -9.99 17.51 -7.09
C ILE A 52 -8.81 17.18 -7.99
N VAL A 53 -7.60 17.27 -7.44
CA VAL A 53 -6.38 16.77 -8.11
C VAL A 53 -6.25 15.28 -7.80
N PHE A 54 -5.95 14.49 -8.82
CA PHE A 54 -5.56 13.09 -8.71
C PHE A 54 -4.09 12.98 -9.07
N ARG A 55 -3.29 12.28 -8.25
CA ARG A 55 -1.89 11.97 -8.53
C ARG A 55 -1.61 10.50 -8.29
N ALA A 56 -0.94 9.87 -9.27
CA ALA A 56 -0.57 8.48 -9.20
C ALA A 56 0.92 8.31 -9.55
N LEU A 57 1.62 7.51 -8.76
CA LEU A 57 2.99 7.09 -9.06
C LEU A 57 2.94 5.67 -9.61
N ARG A 58 3.15 5.54 -10.92
CA ARG A 58 3.11 4.29 -11.68
C ARG A 58 4.32 4.20 -12.60
N PRO A 59 5.47 3.72 -12.08
CA PRO A 59 6.66 3.50 -12.88
C PRO A 59 6.34 2.62 -14.10
N PHE A 60 6.94 2.94 -15.24
CA PHE A 60 6.80 2.21 -16.50
C PHE A 60 5.39 2.22 -17.13
N ALA A 61 4.39 2.87 -16.53
CA ALA A 61 3.09 3.03 -17.16
C ALA A 61 3.18 3.96 -18.37
N ARG A 62 2.51 3.57 -19.46
CA ARG A 62 2.35 4.42 -20.66
C ARG A 62 1.30 5.49 -20.44
N SER A 63 0.23 5.12 -19.77
CA SER A 63 -0.84 6.05 -19.41
C SER A 63 -1.54 5.62 -18.12
N VAL A 64 -2.10 6.61 -17.43
CA VAL A 64 -2.95 6.41 -16.27
C VAL A 64 -4.20 7.26 -16.46
N SER A 65 -5.36 6.67 -16.17
CA SER A 65 -6.64 7.37 -16.14
C SER A 65 -7.34 7.14 -14.80
N VAL A 66 -8.07 8.14 -14.33
CA VAL A 66 -9.02 7.98 -13.23
C VAL A 66 -10.33 7.45 -13.81
N VAL A 67 -10.92 6.46 -13.15
CA VAL A 67 -12.22 5.89 -13.49
C VAL A 67 -13.23 6.23 -12.41
N ILE A 68 -14.27 6.97 -12.77
CA ILE A 68 -15.37 7.38 -11.89
C ILE A 68 -16.67 7.00 -12.60
N ASP A 69 -17.52 6.21 -11.94
CA ASP A 69 -18.79 5.74 -12.51
C ASP A 69 -18.65 5.14 -13.92
N GLY A 70 -17.54 4.42 -14.15
CA GLY A 70 -17.20 3.80 -15.43
C GLY A 70 -16.65 4.75 -16.51
N GLN A 71 -16.59 6.06 -16.22
CA GLN A 71 -15.99 7.02 -17.14
C GLN A 71 -14.49 7.19 -16.85
N ARG A 72 -13.67 7.15 -17.93
CA ARG A 72 -12.22 7.30 -17.86
C ARG A 72 -11.81 8.72 -18.20
N THR A 73 -11.01 9.32 -17.33
CA THR A 73 -10.35 10.62 -17.57
C THR A 73 -8.85 10.44 -17.47
N ALA A 74 -8.14 10.75 -18.57
CA ALA A 74 -6.69 10.60 -18.63
C ALA A 74 -5.98 11.60 -17.72
N LEU A 75 -4.96 11.13 -17.01
CA LEU A 75 -4.00 11.98 -16.29
C LEU A 75 -2.82 12.31 -17.17
N ALA A 76 -2.29 13.55 -17.04
CA ALA A 76 -1.09 13.97 -17.73
C ALA A 76 0.15 13.37 -17.08
N SER A 77 1.11 12.90 -17.90
CA SER A 77 2.41 12.46 -17.40
C SER A 77 3.27 13.65 -17.01
N GLU A 78 3.82 13.61 -15.80
CA GLU A 78 4.82 14.58 -15.30
C GLU A 78 6.27 14.05 -15.41
N GLY A 79 6.46 12.88 -16.01
CA GLY A 79 7.73 12.16 -16.04
C GLY A 79 7.99 11.32 -14.77
N ASP A 80 9.01 10.46 -14.83
CA ASP A 80 9.43 9.57 -13.72
C ASP A 80 8.31 8.66 -13.18
N GLY A 81 7.30 8.34 -14.01
CA GLY A 81 6.14 7.54 -13.62
C GLY A 81 5.11 8.30 -12.78
N LEU A 82 5.22 9.60 -12.63
CA LEU A 82 4.23 10.44 -11.97
C LEU A 82 3.20 10.95 -13.00
N PHE A 83 1.92 10.79 -12.64
CA PHE A 83 0.78 11.24 -13.44
C PHE A 83 -0.15 12.07 -12.57
N SER A 84 -0.69 13.15 -13.15
CA SER A 84 -1.64 14.01 -12.43
C SER A 84 -2.68 14.65 -13.33
N GLY A 85 -3.78 15.09 -12.72
CA GLY A 85 -4.84 15.83 -13.39
C GLY A 85 -5.84 16.39 -12.40
N VAL A 86 -6.50 17.49 -12.76
CA VAL A 86 -7.57 18.10 -11.94
C VAL A 86 -8.91 17.86 -12.63
N LEU A 87 -9.86 17.31 -11.88
CA LEU A 87 -11.24 17.16 -12.33
C LEU A 87 -12.12 18.17 -11.57
N PRO A 88 -13.11 18.81 -12.24
CA PRO A 88 -13.99 19.80 -11.65
C PRO A 88 -15.06 19.14 -10.75
N LEU A 89 -14.64 18.54 -9.65
CA LEU A 89 -15.48 17.82 -8.70
C LEU A 89 -15.56 18.59 -7.39
N ALA A 90 -16.73 18.57 -6.76
CA ALA A 90 -16.95 19.23 -5.47
C ALA A 90 -16.45 18.42 -4.27
N ALA A 91 -16.32 17.10 -4.41
CA ALA A 91 -15.86 16.17 -3.38
C ALA A 91 -15.12 15.01 -4.04
N ILE A 92 -14.30 14.29 -3.25
CA ILE A 92 -13.59 13.10 -3.71
C ILE A 92 -14.61 11.97 -3.86
N PRO A 93 -14.83 11.42 -5.08
CA PRO A 93 -15.75 10.31 -5.32
C PRO A 93 -15.08 8.97 -5.00
N ALA A 94 -15.85 7.88 -5.07
CA ALA A 94 -15.28 6.56 -5.25
C ALA A 94 -14.64 6.48 -6.65
N TYR A 95 -13.40 6.01 -6.72
CA TYR A 95 -12.67 5.91 -7.98
C TYR A 95 -11.70 4.72 -8.00
N THR A 96 -11.32 4.32 -9.20
CA THR A 96 -10.21 3.40 -9.48
C THR A 96 -9.23 4.07 -10.45
N LEU A 97 -8.08 3.44 -10.67
CA LEU A 97 -7.11 3.83 -11.67
C LEU A 97 -7.08 2.77 -12.77
N HIS A 98 -7.23 3.22 -14.02
CA HIS A 98 -6.92 2.40 -15.17
C HIS A 98 -5.49 2.70 -15.62
N VAL A 99 -4.63 1.68 -15.62
CA VAL A 99 -3.20 1.82 -15.89
C VAL A 99 -2.84 0.94 -17.08
N ALA A 100 -2.21 1.53 -18.10
CA ALA A 100 -1.72 0.83 -19.27
C ALA A 100 -0.19 0.72 -19.24
N TYR A 101 0.30 -0.51 -19.38
CA TYR A 101 1.71 -0.87 -19.52
C TYR A 101 1.97 -1.48 -20.90
N ASP A 102 3.23 -1.74 -21.25
CA ASP A 102 3.58 -2.44 -22.50
C ASP A 102 3.01 -3.87 -22.55
N GLY A 103 2.87 -4.52 -21.40
CA GLY A 103 2.36 -5.88 -21.25
C GLY A 103 0.84 -6.01 -21.13
N GLY A 104 0.09 -4.91 -21.07
CA GLY A 104 -1.36 -4.93 -20.90
C GLY A 104 -1.92 -3.77 -20.08
N GLU A 105 -3.22 -3.83 -19.85
CA GLU A 105 -3.96 -2.82 -19.11
C GLU A 105 -4.64 -3.45 -17.91
N GLN A 106 -4.77 -2.70 -16.83
CA GLN A 106 -5.47 -3.16 -15.64
C GLN A 106 -6.20 -2.01 -14.95
N GLU A 107 -7.32 -2.33 -14.32
CA GLU A 107 -8.03 -1.42 -13.43
C GLU A 107 -7.74 -1.83 -11.98
N VAL A 108 -7.25 -0.87 -11.17
CA VAL A 108 -6.80 -1.11 -9.80
C VAL A 108 -7.32 -0.03 -8.86
N HIS A 109 -7.52 -0.37 -7.61
CA HIS A 109 -7.73 0.65 -6.58
C HIS A 109 -6.44 1.44 -6.34
N ASP A 110 -6.58 2.71 -6.03
CA ASP A 110 -5.45 3.54 -5.63
C ASP A 110 -5.10 3.29 -4.15
N PRO A 111 -3.89 2.81 -3.83
CA PRO A 111 -3.48 2.60 -2.42
C PRO A 111 -3.51 3.89 -1.59
N TYR A 112 -3.31 5.04 -2.23
CA TYR A 112 -3.17 6.33 -1.54
C TYR A 112 -4.50 7.01 -1.20
N ARG A 113 -5.63 6.39 -1.55
CA ARG A 113 -6.95 6.89 -1.14
C ARG A 113 -7.36 6.47 0.27
N PHE A 114 -6.71 5.47 0.84
CA PHE A 114 -7.12 4.85 2.10
C PHE A 114 -6.55 5.57 3.32
N LEU A 115 -7.38 5.73 4.34
CA LEU A 115 -6.96 6.25 5.64
C LEU A 115 -6.03 5.25 6.36
N PRO A 116 -5.32 5.67 7.44
CA PRO A 116 -4.57 4.74 8.27
C PRO A 116 -5.48 3.64 8.81
N ALA A 117 -5.04 2.38 8.66
CA ALA A 117 -5.78 1.22 9.16
C ALA A 117 -5.31 0.78 10.55
N LEU A 118 -4.09 1.16 10.96
CA LEU A 118 -3.58 0.91 12.32
C LEU A 118 -4.15 1.97 13.29
N GLY A 119 -4.74 1.48 14.40
CA GLY A 119 -5.39 2.33 15.39
C GLY A 119 -4.41 3.13 16.27
N GLU A 120 -4.88 4.25 16.82
CA GLU A 120 -4.07 5.09 17.70
C GLU A 120 -3.65 4.38 18.99
N LEU A 121 -4.46 3.45 19.50
CA LEU A 121 -4.10 2.64 20.68
C LEU A 121 -2.87 1.78 20.41
N ASP A 122 -2.81 1.11 19.26
CA ASP A 122 -1.64 0.33 18.86
C ASP A 122 -0.39 1.21 18.76
N LEU A 123 -0.51 2.36 18.12
CA LEU A 123 0.58 3.32 17.98
C LEU A 123 1.07 3.85 19.34
N HIS A 124 0.15 4.10 20.28
CA HIS A 124 0.48 4.51 21.62
C HIS A 124 1.26 3.41 22.38
N LEU A 125 0.73 2.18 22.35
CA LEU A 125 1.36 1.04 23.04
C LEU A 125 2.74 0.68 22.44
N ILE A 126 2.88 0.77 21.11
CA ILE A 126 4.17 0.57 20.43
C ILE A 126 5.18 1.62 20.88
N ARG A 127 4.78 2.89 20.94
CA ARG A 127 5.65 3.99 21.36
C ARG A 127 6.11 3.84 22.81
N GLU A 128 5.26 3.30 23.67
CA GLU A 128 5.60 3.04 25.08
C GLU A 128 6.37 1.72 25.28
N GLY A 129 6.53 0.90 24.26
CA GLY A 129 7.15 -0.42 24.37
C GLY A 129 6.31 -1.44 25.15
N ARG A 130 5.00 -1.26 25.20
CA ARG A 130 4.04 -2.06 26.00
C ARG A 130 3.07 -2.89 25.16
N HIS A 131 3.22 -2.91 23.85
CA HIS A 131 2.31 -3.65 22.98
C HIS A 131 2.60 -5.15 23.05
N GLU A 132 1.81 -5.90 23.79
CA GLU A 132 2.00 -7.33 24.03
C GLU A 132 1.61 -8.21 22.83
N GLN A 133 0.87 -7.65 21.85
CA GLN A 133 0.37 -8.37 20.67
C GLN A 133 0.84 -7.75 19.36
N LEU A 134 2.14 -7.43 19.27
CA LEU A 134 2.73 -6.77 18.10
C LEU A 134 2.43 -7.49 16.77
N TRP A 135 2.27 -8.81 16.80
CA TRP A 135 1.94 -9.61 15.60
C TRP A 135 0.56 -9.33 15.01
N GLN A 136 -0.33 -8.64 15.74
CA GLN A 136 -1.63 -8.18 15.23
C GLN A 136 -1.53 -6.78 14.63
N ALA A 137 -0.60 -5.97 15.12
CA ALA A 137 -0.39 -4.59 14.71
C ALA A 137 0.60 -4.47 13.54
N LEU A 138 1.71 -5.19 13.60
CA LEU A 138 2.79 -5.13 12.63
C LEU A 138 2.74 -6.32 11.65
N GLY A 139 3.54 -6.21 10.57
CA GLY A 139 3.62 -7.20 9.52
C GLY A 139 2.58 -7.01 8.42
N ALA A 140 2.42 -8.03 7.58
CA ALA A 140 1.39 -8.09 6.55
C ALA A 140 0.11 -8.70 7.11
N GLN A 141 -0.95 -7.91 7.15
CA GLN A 141 -2.27 -8.31 7.67
C GLN A 141 -3.30 -8.30 6.54
N PRO A 142 -3.71 -9.45 5.98
CA PRO A 142 -4.86 -9.52 5.08
C PRO A 142 -6.11 -9.03 5.80
N MET A 143 -6.84 -8.10 5.17
CA MET A 143 -8.03 -7.51 5.74
C MET A 143 -8.92 -6.87 4.67
N THR A 144 -10.15 -6.54 5.05
CA THR A 144 -10.99 -5.62 4.28
C THR A 144 -10.91 -4.24 4.93
N HIS A 145 -10.45 -3.24 4.17
CA HIS A 145 -10.33 -1.86 4.63
C HIS A 145 -11.16 -0.94 3.74
N GLU A 146 -12.02 -0.12 4.35
CA GLU A 146 -12.98 0.75 3.63
C GLU A 146 -13.77 0.01 2.54
N GLY A 147 -14.18 -1.24 2.84
CA GLY A 147 -14.95 -2.09 1.93
C GLY A 147 -14.14 -2.78 0.83
N VAL A 148 -12.82 -2.61 0.78
CA VAL A 148 -11.95 -3.21 -0.24
C VAL A 148 -11.04 -4.27 0.39
N PRO A 149 -11.03 -5.51 -0.14
CA PRO A 149 -10.10 -6.54 0.32
C PRO A 149 -8.66 -6.21 -0.11
N GLY A 150 -7.70 -6.52 0.75
CA GLY A 150 -6.28 -6.27 0.50
C GLY A 150 -5.43 -6.65 1.69
N THR A 151 -4.21 -6.14 1.72
CA THR A 151 -3.26 -6.38 2.80
C THR A 151 -2.72 -5.05 3.33
N ARG A 152 -2.80 -4.87 4.65
CA ARG A 152 -2.09 -3.81 5.36
C ARG A 152 -0.67 -4.26 5.64
N PHE A 153 0.32 -3.49 5.20
CA PHE A 153 1.73 -3.66 5.50
C PHE A 153 2.15 -2.64 6.54
N THR A 154 2.70 -3.10 7.64
CA THR A 154 3.18 -2.25 8.74
C THR A 154 4.52 -2.73 9.24
N VAL A 155 5.45 -1.80 9.45
CA VAL A 155 6.79 -2.11 10.00
C VAL A 155 7.26 -1.00 10.93
N TRP A 156 7.89 -1.39 12.03
CA TRP A 156 8.56 -0.47 12.93
C TRP A 156 9.98 -0.20 12.44
N ALA A 157 10.22 1.01 11.95
CA ALA A 157 11.50 1.44 11.41
C ALA A 157 11.78 2.92 11.78
N PRO A 158 12.01 3.23 13.07
CA PRO A 158 12.06 4.60 13.58
C PRO A 158 13.22 5.42 13.04
N ASN A 159 14.28 4.76 12.54
CA ASN A 159 15.45 5.42 11.98
C ASN A 159 15.43 5.50 10.44
N ALA A 160 14.37 5.05 9.79
CA ALA A 160 14.22 5.14 8.35
C ALA A 160 13.84 6.57 7.94
N GLN A 161 14.36 7.02 6.81
CA GLN A 161 13.89 8.23 6.12
C GLN A 161 12.68 7.94 5.23
N GLY A 162 12.53 6.69 4.81
CA GLY A 162 11.40 6.20 4.06
C GLY A 162 11.41 4.69 4.02
N VAL A 163 10.24 4.14 3.79
CA VAL A 163 10.01 2.70 3.62
C VAL A 163 9.11 2.49 2.41
N ARG A 164 9.39 1.45 1.64
CA ARG A 164 8.55 1.00 0.52
C ARG A 164 8.24 -0.48 0.67
N VAL A 165 7.10 -0.90 0.13
CA VAL A 165 6.79 -2.32 -0.04
C VAL A 165 7.30 -2.75 -1.43
N ALA A 166 8.19 -3.72 -1.47
CA ALA A 166 8.65 -4.38 -2.68
C ALA A 166 8.05 -5.78 -2.74
N THR A 167 7.45 -6.14 -3.86
CA THR A 167 6.74 -7.42 -4.04
C THR A 167 7.29 -8.19 -5.24
N ASP A 168 6.97 -9.48 -5.31
CA ASP A 168 7.31 -10.32 -6.45
C ASP A 168 6.69 -9.83 -7.75
N PHE A 169 5.43 -9.38 -7.73
CA PHE A 169 4.74 -8.85 -8.90
C PHE A 169 5.24 -7.46 -9.35
N THR A 170 6.03 -6.77 -8.54
CA THR A 170 6.75 -5.55 -8.93
C THR A 170 8.22 -5.81 -9.26
N TYR A 171 8.61 -7.06 -9.41
CA TYR A 171 10.01 -7.46 -9.64
C TYR A 171 10.96 -6.89 -8.57
N TRP A 172 10.48 -6.79 -7.34
CA TRP A 172 11.20 -6.26 -6.19
C TRP A 172 11.53 -4.76 -6.27
N ASP A 173 10.85 -4.03 -7.15
CA ASP A 173 10.87 -2.57 -7.19
C ASP A 173 9.77 -2.00 -6.31
N GLY A 174 10.13 -1.35 -5.21
CA GLY A 174 9.21 -0.70 -4.28
C GLY A 174 8.78 0.71 -4.71
N THR A 175 9.22 1.22 -5.85
CA THR A 175 9.04 2.63 -6.23
C THR A 175 7.58 3.07 -6.24
N GLN A 176 6.65 2.21 -6.66
CA GLN A 176 5.23 2.57 -6.70
C GLN A 176 4.50 2.47 -5.33
N PHE A 177 5.15 1.92 -4.29
CA PHE A 177 4.52 1.65 -3.00
C PHE A 177 5.27 2.28 -1.80
N PRO A 178 5.56 3.61 -1.83
CA PRO A 178 6.07 4.29 -0.65
C PRO A 178 5.01 4.29 0.47
N MET A 179 5.47 3.97 1.68
CA MET A 179 4.66 3.90 2.89
C MET A 179 4.62 5.25 3.60
N ARG A 180 3.53 5.55 4.31
CA ARG A 180 3.46 6.71 5.21
C ARG A 180 4.03 6.40 6.58
N SER A 181 4.68 7.37 7.18
CA SER A 181 5.07 7.35 8.59
C SER A 181 3.86 7.67 9.47
N LEU A 182 3.64 6.88 10.52
CA LEU A 182 2.61 7.15 11.53
C LEU A 182 3.20 7.95 12.72
N GLY A 183 3.94 8.99 12.39
CA GLY A 183 4.46 9.99 13.30
C GLY A 183 5.51 9.45 14.27
N ALA A 184 5.44 9.88 15.55
CA ALA A 184 6.44 9.56 16.56
C ALA A 184 6.47 8.08 17.00
N SER A 185 5.58 7.24 16.52
CA SER A 185 5.58 5.80 16.79
C SER A 185 6.75 5.05 16.14
N GLY A 186 7.32 5.62 15.08
CA GLY A 186 8.32 4.97 14.25
C GLY A 186 7.75 3.86 13.35
N VAL A 187 6.43 3.74 13.28
CA VAL A 187 5.73 2.78 12.41
C VAL A 187 5.50 3.38 11.04
N TRP A 188 5.68 2.57 10.02
CA TRP A 188 5.33 2.86 8.63
C TRP A 188 4.20 1.95 8.20
N GLU A 189 3.26 2.50 7.41
CA GLU A 189 2.06 1.79 6.98
C GLU A 189 1.74 2.05 5.50
N LEU A 190 1.24 1.01 4.83
CA LEU A 190 0.56 1.10 3.55
C LEU A 190 -0.47 -0.02 3.43
N PHE A 191 -1.69 0.33 3.02
CA PHE A 191 -2.68 -0.67 2.60
C PHE A 191 -2.58 -0.87 1.08
N LEU A 192 -2.37 -2.11 0.65
CA LEU A 192 -2.36 -2.50 -0.76
C LEU A 192 -3.65 -3.25 -1.10
N PRO A 193 -4.59 -2.61 -1.80
CA PRO A 193 -5.82 -3.24 -2.23
C PRO A 193 -5.54 -4.34 -3.25
N GLY A 194 -6.30 -5.44 -3.18
CA GLY A 194 -6.16 -6.58 -4.08
C GLY A 194 -4.95 -7.48 -3.82
N VAL A 195 -4.06 -7.11 -2.93
CA VAL A 195 -2.94 -7.96 -2.51
C VAL A 195 -3.42 -8.94 -1.44
N GLY A 196 -3.25 -10.23 -1.69
CA GLY A 196 -3.74 -11.31 -0.85
C GLY A 196 -2.67 -12.33 -0.47
N GLU A 197 -3.13 -13.43 0.13
CA GLU A 197 -2.29 -14.55 0.54
C GLU A 197 -1.45 -15.11 -0.60
N GLY A 198 -0.23 -15.53 -0.28
CA GLY A 198 0.74 -16.07 -1.22
C GLY A 198 1.67 -15.01 -1.83
N THR A 199 1.34 -13.73 -1.75
CA THR A 199 2.20 -12.65 -2.25
C THR A 199 3.51 -12.62 -1.47
N ALA A 200 4.64 -12.68 -2.18
CA ALA A 200 5.96 -12.51 -1.60
C ALA A 200 6.33 -11.03 -1.54
N TYR A 201 6.86 -10.57 -0.40
CA TYR A 201 7.19 -9.17 -0.18
C TYR A 201 8.43 -8.98 0.69
N LYS A 202 9.00 -7.78 0.58
CA LYS A 202 10.07 -7.25 1.45
C LYS A 202 9.80 -5.78 1.73
N PHE A 203 10.42 -5.26 2.79
CA PHE A 203 10.49 -3.82 2.99
C PHE A 203 11.80 -3.28 2.41
N GLU A 204 11.69 -2.28 1.54
CA GLU A 204 12.83 -1.47 1.11
C GLU A 204 12.99 -0.32 2.09
N ILE A 205 14.03 -0.36 2.89
CA ILE A 205 14.32 0.63 3.92
C ILE A 205 15.33 1.63 3.39
N HIS A 206 14.96 2.92 3.43
CA HIS A 206 15.86 4.02 3.13
C HIS A 206 16.43 4.58 4.42
N SER A 207 17.74 4.43 4.62
CA SER A 207 18.41 4.92 5.80
C SER A 207 18.74 6.41 5.69
N ARG A 208 18.91 7.08 6.83
CA ARG A 208 19.39 8.47 6.89
C ARG A 208 20.78 8.69 6.27
N TYR A 209 21.51 7.64 5.96
CA TYR A 209 22.83 7.71 5.32
C TYR A 209 22.75 7.48 3.80
N GLY A 210 21.57 7.47 3.20
CA GLY A 210 21.35 7.26 1.78
C GLY A 210 21.44 5.80 1.29
N HIS A 211 21.60 4.85 2.19
CA HIS A 211 21.61 3.43 1.83
C HIS A 211 20.20 2.89 1.70
N ARG A 212 20.01 1.95 0.76
CA ARG A 212 18.76 1.19 0.56
C ARG A 212 18.99 -0.28 0.88
N PHE A 213 18.08 -0.86 1.61
CA PHE A 213 18.15 -2.26 2.01
C PHE A 213 16.80 -2.94 1.78
N LEU A 214 16.78 -4.05 1.06
CA LEU A 214 15.65 -4.97 1.06
C LEU A 214 15.76 -5.88 2.27
N LYS A 215 14.75 -5.85 3.14
CA LYS A 215 14.68 -6.63 4.38
C LYS A 215 13.41 -7.48 4.41
N ALA A 216 13.56 -8.71 4.89
CA ALA A 216 12.41 -9.51 5.29
C ALA A 216 11.66 -8.80 6.43
N ASP A 217 10.37 -9.07 6.53
CA ASP A 217 9.54 -8.56 7.62
C ASP A 217 9.88 -9.30 8.92
N PRO A 218 10.28 -8.60 9.98
CA PRO A 218 10.55 -9.24 11.27
C PRO A 218 9.31 -9.85 11.94
N MET A 219 8.09 -9.45 11.50
CA MET A 219 6.82 -9.96 11.99
C MET A 219 6.12 -10.88 10.97
N ALA A 220 6.86 -11.39 9.98
CA ALA A 220 6.31 -12.31 9.00
C ALA A 220 5.80 -13.59 9.64
N ARG A 221 4.59 -14.00 9.28
CA ARG A 221 4.01 -15.29 9.71
C ARG A 221 4.50 -16.45 8.87
N ARG A 222 4.97 -16.17 7.64
CA ARG A 222 5.54 -17.14 6.71
C ARG A 222 6.66 -16.49 5.90
N CYS A 223 7.71 -17.26 5.64
CA CYS A 223 8.82 -16.87 4.79
C CYS A 223 9.01 -17.89 3.68
N GLU A 224 9.74 -17.49 2.63
CA GLU A 224 10.24 -18.42 1.63
C GLU A 224 11.23 -19.42 2.25
N GLU A 225 11.44 -20.52 1.56
CA GLU A 225 12.51 -21.47 1.90
C GLU A 225 13.88 -20.94 1.46
N PRO A 226 14.93 -21.15 2.29
CA PRO A 226 16.29 -20.79 1.89
C PRO A 226 16.71 -21.44 0.56
N PRO A 227 17.47 -20.74 -0.30
CA PRO A 227 18.19 -19.48 -0.05
C PRO A 227 17.36 -18.20 -0.23
N ASN A 228 16.09 -18.30 -0.56
CA ASN A 228 15.20 -17.15 -0.69
C ASN A 228 14.95 -16.50 0.68
N THR A 229 14.58 -15.23 0.68
CA THR A 229 14.49 -14.46 1.92
C THR A 229 13.27 -13.52 1.96
N ALA A 230 12.27 -13.74 1.12
CA ALA A 230 11.07 -12.93 1.19
C ALA A 230 10.12 -13.41 2.28
N SER A 231 9.34 -12.49 2.79
CA SER A 231 8.18 -12.76 3.61
C SER A 231 6.97 -13.04 2.72
N ILE A 232 6.02 -13.83 3.19
CA ILE A 232 4.83 -14.22 2.42
C ILE A 232 3.59 -13.77 3.18
N VAL A 233 2.69 -13.07 2.49
CA VAL A 233 1.37 -12.70 3.03
C VAL A 233 0.60 -13.99 3.34
N THR A 234 0.17 -14.15 4.58
CA THR A 234 -0.52 -15.35 5.04
C THR A 234 -1.54 -15.01 6.14
N ALA A 235 -2.74 -15.57 6.05
CA ALA A 235 -3.67 -15.73 7.16
C ALA A 235 -3.54 -17.14 7.72
N SER A 236 -3.70 -17.31 9.03
CA SER A 236 -3.73 -18.65 9.63
C SER A 236 -5.16 -19.21 9.53
N HIS A 237 -5.28 -20.36 8.90
CA HIS A 237 -6.52 -21.15 8.85
C HIS A 237 -6.44 -22.40 9.73
N TYR A 238 -5.43 -22.45 10.62
CA TYR A 238 -5.23 -23.59 11.49
C TYR A 238 -6.28 -23.62 12.62
N GLU A 239 -6.97 -24.72 12.73
CA GLU A 239 -7.90 -25.00 13.83
C GLU A 239 -7.18 -25.83 14.89
N TRP A 240 -7.14 -25.31 16.11
CA TRP A 240 -6.50 -25.99 17.24
C TRP A 240 -7.36 -27.15 17.70
N GLY A 241 -6.79 -28.36 17.69
CA GLY A 241 -7.43 -29.58 18.21
C GLY A 241 -7.09 -29.91 19.67
N ASP A 242 -6.71 -28.90 20.45
CA ASP A 242 -6.13 -29.06 21.81
C ASP A 242 -7.09 -28.69 22.97
N ALA A 243 -8.38 -28.55 22.67
CA ALA A 243 -9.38 -28.11 23.65
C ALA A 243 -9.40 -28.97 24.92
N GLU A 244 -9.24 -30.30 24.79
CA GLU A 244 -9.20 -31.23 25.92
C GLU A 244 -7.95 -31.00 26.77
N TRP A 245 -6.78 -30.85 26.16
CA TRP A 245 -5.54 -30.51 26.85
C TRP A 245 -5.63 -29.16 27.54
N MET A 246 -6.18 -28.14 26.87
CA MET A 246 -6.36 -26.79 27.44
C MET A 246 -7.29 -26.77 28.64
N ALA A 247 -8.32 -27.65 28.66
CA ALA A 247 -9.23 -27.77 29.80
C ALA A 247 -8.57 -28.38 31.06
N HIS A 248 -7.60 -29.27 30.87
CA HIS A 248 -6.94 -30.01 31.99
C HIS A 248 -5.53 -29.47 32.31
N ARG A 249 -4.95 -28.60 31.50
CA ARG A 249 -3.55 -28.14 31.69
C ARG A 249 -3.30 -27.49 33.06
N ALA A 250 -4.31 -26.84 33.63
CA ALA A 250 -4.20 -26.17 34.93
C ALA A 250 -4.15 -27.18 36.12
N ASP A 251 -4.69 -28.39 35.91
CA ASP A 251 -4.76 -29.44 36.92
C ASP A 251 -3.47 -30.28 36.94
N THR A 252 -2.60 -30.13 35.95
CA THR A 252 -1.32 -30.85 35.87
C THR A 252 -0.17 -29.90 36.19
N PRO A 253 0.44 -29.99 37.38
CA PRO A 253 1.59 -29.18 37.74
C PRO A 253 2.75 -29.45 36.75
N VAL A 254 3.40 -28.36 36.28
CA VAL A 254 4.50 -28.46 35.28
C VAL A 254 5.64 -29.37 35.73
N HIS A 255 5.90 -29.45 37.04
CA HIS A 255 6.94 -30.30 37.65
C HIS A 255 6.55 -31.76 37.75
N GLU A 256 5.29 -32.14 37.53
CA GLU A 256 4.78 -33.49 37.48
C GLU A 256 4.50 -33.97 36.06
N ALA A 257 4.65 -33.10 35.08
CA ALA A 257 4.52 -33.47 33.67
C ALA A 257 5.68 -34.39 33.25
N PRO A 258 5.41 -35.45 32.46
CA PRO A 258 6.43 -36.41 32.01
C PRO A 258 7.47 -35.78 31.10
#